data_48d73d4666b270a0d31be5b5ef6d7b0b
#
_entry.id   48d73d4666b270a0d31be5b5ef6d7b0b
#
_cell.length_a   1.000
_cell.length_b   1.000
_cell.length_c   1.000
_cell.angle_alpha   90.00
_cell.angle_beta   90.00
_cell.angle_gamma   90.00
#
_symmetry.space_group_name_H-M   'P 1'
#
loop_
_entity.id
_entity.type
_entity.pdbx_description
1 polymer ?
#
loop_
_entity_poly.entity_id
_entity_poly.type
_entity_poly.pdbx_seq_one_letter_code
_entity_poly.pdbx_strand_id
1 'polypeptide(L)'
;VRMINESKEKKKNPEKTPRSASAVMRRRAAVSMTVLVVMGAAVAGKLFKVSIVDNSKYETLANNYHFGTMTLDANRGAIYDANGTALAWSATVYNIYVDPKLYRDEIKEIEKSNDKKKSAAEEKGEQAANLVDVTQLEQSIVSFLSEKLEIDASKVQEALAKDGRYCVLQTQVEKNTADEITTYFDKLKLTFVGTEATTRRYYPQNELAAAVIGFTNGDGDGQYGLEYQYDEYLSGVDGRIISAQ
;
A
#
# COMPACT_ATOMS: atom_id res chain seq x y z
N VAL A 1 -32.27 65.72 90.95
CA VAL A 1 -32.27 65.50 89.51
C VAL A 1 -31.20 64.50 89.12
N ARG A 2 -31.65 63.27 88.69
CA ARG A 2 -30.81 62.08 88.38
C ARG A 2 -30.65 61.98 86.87
N MET A 3 -29.40 61.98 86.39
CA MET A 3 -29.08 61.64 85.04
C MET A 3 -28.92 60.14 84.94
N ILE A 4 -29.64 59.51 84.00
CA ILE A 4 -29.54 58.10 83.66
C ILE A 4 -28.60 57.97 82.50
N ASN A 5 -27.55 57.20 82.72
CA ASN A 5 -26.49 56.93 81.72
C ASN A 5 -26.83 55.63 80.97
N GLU A 6 -27.22 55.74 79.73
CA GLU A 6 -27.46 54.57 78.83
C GLU A 6 -26.14 54.07 78.25
N SER A 7 -25.66 52.96 78.73
CA SER A 7 -24.50 52.27 78.19
C SER A 7 -24.94 51.47 76.98
N LYS A 8 -24.49 51.86 75.78
CA LYS A 8 -24.62 51.08 74.55
C LYS A 8 -23.80 49.82 74.61
N GLU A 9 -24.48 48.66 74.73
CA GLU A 9 -23.88 47.35 74.51
C GLU A 9 -23.44 47.19 73.05
N LYS A 10 -22.13 47.09 72.83
CA LYS A 10 -21.49 46.67 71.58
C LYS A 10 -21.78 45.18 71.38
N LYS A 11 -22.62 44.83 70.41
CA LYS A 11 -22.73 43.47 69.89
C LYS A 11 -21.36 42.97 69.45
N LYS A 12 -20.78 42.01 70.18
CA LYS A 12 -19.64 41.25 69.82
C LYS A 12 -19.95 40.41 68.57
N ASN A 13 -19.28 40.68 67.47
CA ASN A 13 -19.28 39.86 66.27
C ASN A 13 -18.68 38.48 66.59
N PRO A 14 -19.32 37.33 66.26
CA PRO A 14 -18.74 36.04 66.59
C PRO A 14 -17.43 35.85 65.87
N GLU A 15 -16.34 35.70 66.63
CA GLU A 15 -15.01 35.34 66.21
C GLU A 15 -15.08 34.02 65.39
N LYS A 16 -14.76 34.15 64.11
CA LYS A 16 -14.57 32.95 63.26
C LYS A 16 -13.43 32.14 63.87
N THR A 17 -13.72 31.06 64.57
CA THR A 17 -12.72 30.14 65.07
C THR A 17 -11.82 29.68 63.92
N PRO A 18 -10.48 29.73 64.04
CA PRO A 18 -9.57 29.33 62.96
C PRO A 18 -9.82 27.83 62.70
N ARG A 19 -10.20 27.51 61.48
CA ARG A 19 -10.32 26.13 61.04
C ARG A 19 -9.00 25.43 61.30
N SER A 20 -9.02 24.34 62.13
CA SER A 20 -7.81 23.61 62.45
C SER A 20 -7.05 23.20 61.17
N ALA A 21 -5.74 23.40 61.14
CA ALA A 21 -4.88 23.12 59.99
C ALA A 21 -5.11 21.68 59.43
N SER A 22 -5.47 20.74 60.32
CA SER A 22 -5.84 19.36 59.98
C SER A 22 -7.14 19.25 59.14
N ALA A 23 -8.12 20.10 59.43
CA ALA A 23 -9.39 20.10 58.69
C ALA A 23 -9.20 20.67 57.26
N VAL A 24 -8.37 21.69 57.09
CA VAL A 24 -8.02 22.25 55.77
C VAL A 24 -7.20 21.24 54.93
N MET A 25 -6.24 20.56 55.57
CA MET A 25 -5.40 19.55 54.94
C MET A 25 -6.21 18.34 54.49
N ARG A 26 -7.12 17.83 55.32
CA ARG A 26 -8.07 16.74 54.95
C ARG A 26 -8.98 17.11 53.79
N ARG A 27 -9.47 18.36 53.74
CA ARG A 27 -10.29 18.82 52.64
C ARG A 27 -9.51 18.93 51.32
N ARG A 28 -8.28 19.40 51.38
CA ARG A 28 -7.37 19.45 50.21
C ARG A 28 -7.04 18.04 49.71
N ALA A 29 -6.73 17.11 50.62
CA ALA A 29 -6.47 15.72 50.29
C ALA A 29 -7.70 15.04 49.70
N ALA A 30 -8.91 15.29 50.25
CA ALA A 30 -10.15 14.77 49.67
C ALA A 30 -10.42 15.30 48.26
N VAL A 31 -10.20 16.59 48.01
CA VAL A 31 -10.36 17.18 46.68
C VAL A 31 -9.37 16.60 45.69
N SER A 32 -8.07 16.47 46.05
CA SER A 32 -7.08 15.87 45.15
C SER A 32 -7.39 14.40 44.84
N MET A 33 -7.85 13.66 45.86
CA MET A 33 -8.26 12.25 45.65
C MET A 33 -9.50 12.12 44.75
N THR A 34 -10.47 13.02 44.88
CA THR A 34 -11.63 13.05 43.98
C THR A 34 -11.24 13.35 42.53
N VAL A 35 -10.32 14.31 42.31
CA VAL A 35 -9.80 14.63 41.00
C VAL A 35 -9.09 13.43 40.37
N LEU A 36 -8.26 12.71 41.14
CA LEU A 36 -7.58 11.50 40.71
C LEU A 36 -8.59 10.39 40.29
N VAL A 37 -9.61 10.19 41.12
CA VAL A 37 -10.66 9.18 40.81
C VAL A 37 -11.44 9.53 39.56
N VAL A 38 -11.82 10.81 39.36
CA VAL A 38 -12.51 11.29 38.16
C VAL A 38 -11.62 11.13 36.91
N MET A 39 -10.34 11.46 37.02
CA MET A 39 -9.38 11.29 35.93
C MET A 39 -9.17 9.79 35.58
N GLY A 40 -9.06 8.93 36.60
CA GLY A 40 -8.98 7.48 36.42
C GLY A 40 -10.24 6.90 35.76
N ALA A 41 -11.43 7.35 36.18
CA ALA A 41 -12.70 6.94 35.58
C ALA A 41 -12.81 7.39 34.11
N ALA A 42 -12.34 8.60 33.76
CA ALA A 42 -12.32 9.10 32.40
C ALA A 42 -11.39 8.28 31.49
N VAL A 43 -10.21 7.91 31.98
CA VAL A 43 -9.25 7.05 31.25
C VAL A 43 -9.83 5.64 31.08
N ALA A 44 -10.40 5.06 32.14
CA ALA A 44 -11.03 3.75 32.08
C ALA A 44 -12.21 3.72 31.09
N GLY A 45 -13.05 4.77 31.10
CA GLY A 45 -14.15 4.92 30.14
C GLY A 45 -13.66 5.03 28.68
N LYS A 46 -12.56 5.75 28.45
CA LYS A 46 -11.96 5.83 27.11
C LYS A 46 -11.36 4.50 26.66
N LEU A 47 -10.68 3.80 27.56
CA LEU A 47 -10.15 2.46 27.28
C LEU A 47 -11.28 1.46 27.00
N PHE A 48 -12.35 1.48 27.78
CA PHE A 48 -13.52 0.65 27.56
C PHE A 48 -14.13 0.91 26.17
N LYS A 49 -14.29 2.18 25.79
CA LYS A 49 -14.81 2.55 24.47
C LYS A 49 -13.92 2.01 23.36
N VAL A 50 -12.60 2.24 23.43
CA VAL A 50 -11.64 1.80 22.40
C VAL A 50 -11.56 0.27 22.35
N SER A 51 -11.55 -0.40 23.52
CA SER A 51 -11.35 -1.85 23.60
C SER A 51 -12.59 -2.69 23.30
N ILE A 52 -13.79 -2.17 23.55
CA ILE A 52 -15.03 -2.94 23.40
C ILE A 52 -15.94 -2.36 22.31
N VAL A 53 -16.17 -1.04 22.31
CA VAL A 53 -17.12 -0.41 21.38
C VAL A 53 -16.51 -0.25 19.99
N ASP A 54 -15.26 0.23 19.92
CA ASP A 54 -14.56 0.50 18.67
C ASP A 54 -13.61 -0.65 18.25
N ASN A 55 -13.66 -1.80 18.95
CA ASN A 55 -12.75 -2.94 18.72
C ASN A 55 -12.72 -3.39 17.25
N SER A 56 -13.89 -3.61 16.65
CA SER A 56 -14.00 -4.05 15.26
C SER A 56 -13.37 -3.09 14.27
N LYS A 57 -13.47 -1.78 14.53
CA LYS A 57 -12.84 -0.74 13.71
C LYS A 57 -11.32 -0.78 13.80
N TYR A 58 -10.77 -0.93 15.01
CA TYR A 58 -9.32 -1.00 15.21
C TYR A 58 -8.75 -2.34 14.75
N GLU A 59 -9.50 -3.43 14.88
CA GLU A 59 -9.14 -4.73 14.33
C GLU A 59 -9.07 -4.70 12.79
N THR A 60 -10.05 -4.07 12.13
CA THR A 60 -10.03 -3.88 10.68
C THR A 60 -8.84 -3.01 10.24
N LEU A 61 -8.57 -1.93 10.98
CA LEU A 61 -7.41 -1.08 10.70
C LEU A 61 -6.09 -1.84 10.93
N ALA A 62 -5.96 -2.57 12.03
CA ALA A 62 -4.77 -3.37 12.32
C ALA A 62 -4.55 -4.45 11.26
N ASN A 63 -5.60 -5.15 10.86
CA ASN A 63 -5.54 -6.15 9.80
C ASN A 63 -5.12 -5.53 8.45
N ASN A 64 -5.61 -4.34 8.12
CA ASN A 64 -5.21 -3.63 6.91
C ASN A 64 -3.76 -3.12 6.95
N TYR A 65 -3.20 -2.89 8.15
CA TYR A 65 -1.80 -2.47 8.32
C TYR A 65 -0.83 -3.66 8.46
N HIS A 66 -1.27 -4.77 9.04
CA HIS A 66 -0.43 -5.96 9.26
C HIS A 66 -0.51 -6.99 8.14
N PHE A 67 -1.59 -6.97 7.37
CA PHE A 67 -1.78 -7.88 6.25
C PHE A 67 -1.91 -7.05 4.97
N GLY A 68 -0.90 -7.12 4.12
CA GLY A 68 -1.05 -6.68 2.74
C GLY A 68 -2.12 -7.57 2.09
N THR A 69 -3.30 -6.99 1.80
CA THR A 69 -4.33 -7.71 1.05
C THR A 69 -4.12 -7.40 -0.42
N MET A 70 -3.71 -8.39 -1.19
CA MET A 70 -3.68 -8.30 -2.64
C MET A 70 -4.92 -9.01 -3.19
N THR A 71 -5.72 -8.30 -3.96
CA THR A 71 -6.83 -8.89 -4.71
C THR A 71 -6.25 -9.65 -5.90
N LEU A 72 -6.69 -10.87 -6.10
CA LEU A 72 -6.36 -11.67 -7.26
C LEU A 72 -7.61 -11.75 -8.13
N ASP A 73 -7.60 -11.08 -9.26
CA ASP A 73 -8.75 -11.05 -10.17
C ASP A 73 -9.10 -12.46 -10.64
N ALA A 74 -10.39 -12.78 -10.63
CA ALA A 74 -10.87 -14.07 -11.10
C ALA A 74 -10.66 -14.20 -12.60
N ASN A 75 -10.24 -15.39 -13.05
CA ASN A 75 -10.23 -15.68 -14.46
C ASN A 75 -11.67 -15.87 -14.97
N ARG A 76 -12.07 -15.03 -15.92
CA ARG A 76 -13.39 -15.13 -16.55
C ARG A 76 -13.60 -16.51 -17.20
N GLY A 77 -14.74 -17.13 -16.91
CA GLY A 77 -15.12 -18.45 -17.40
C GLY A 77 -15.12 -18.55 -18.93
N ALA A 78 -14.81 -19.71 -19.45
CA ALA A 78 -14.80 -19.95 -20.89
C ALA A 78 -16.20 -20.23 -21.43
N ILE A 79 -16.45 -19.87 -22.70
CA ILE A 79 -17.67 -20.18 -23.44
C ILE A 79 -17.33 -21.24 -24.48
N TYR A 80 -18.08 -22.33 -24.51
CA TYR A 80 -17.88 -23.46 -25.41
C TYR A 80 -19.10 -23.67 -26.31
N ASP A 81 -18.88 -24.26 -27.48
CA ASP A 81 -19.96 -24.77 -28.30
C ASP A 81 -20.47 -26.15 -27.79
N ALA A 82 -21.49 -26.71 -28.45
CA ALA A 82 -22.04 -28.00 -28.08
C ALA A 82 -21.06 -29.18 -28.25
N ASN A 83 -19.97 -28.99 -28.98
CA ASN A 83 -18.92 -30.00 -29.21
C ASN A 83 -17.73 -29.82 -28.25
N GLY A 84 -17.78 -28.81 -27.37
CA GLY A 84 -16.69 -28.48 -26.45
C GLY A 84 -15.57 -27.64 -27.05
N THR A 85 -15.78 -27.05 -28.24
CA THR A 85 -14.82 -26.13 -28.83
C THR A 85 -14.90 -24.76 -28.14
N ALA A 86 -13.79 -24.22 -27.72
CA ALA A 86 -13.76 -22.91 -27.06
C ALA A 86 -14.11 -21.79 -28.05
N LEU A 87 -15.16 -21.04 -27.74
CA LEU A 87 -15.60 -19.86 -28.48
C LEU A 87 -15.04 -18.57 -27.86
N ALA A 88 -14.91 -18.55 -26.53
CA ALA A 88 -14.22 -17.48 -25.78
C ALA A 88 -13.54 -18.08 -24.55
N TRP A 89 -12.32 -17.65 -24.24
CA TRP A 89 -11.58 -18.04 -23.05
C TRP A 89 -10.65 -16.93 -22.58
N SER A 90 -10.26 -16.95 -21.31
CA SER A 90 -9.36 -15.98 -20.72
C SER A 90 -8.01 -16.60 -20.42
N ALA A 91 -6.94 -15.86 -20.67
CA ALA A 91 -5.59 -16.24 -20.25
C ALA A 91 -4.99 -15.15 -19.37
N THR A 92 -4.15 -15.58 -18.42
CA THR A 92 -3.35 -14.65 -17.64
C THR A 92 -2.24 -14.09 -18.52
N VAL A 93 -2.17 -12.77 -18.58
CA VAL A 93 -1.12 -11.99 -19.23
C VAL A 93 -0.55 -11.02 -18.19
N TYR A 94 0.51 -10.30 -18.53
CA TYR A 94 1.21 -9.46 -17.57
C TYR A 94 1.38 -8.04 -18.11
N ASN A 95 1.16 -7.05 -17.25
CA ASN A 95 1.60 -5.69 -17.50
C ASN A 95 3.02 -5.55 -16.97
N ILE A 96 3.92 -5.04 -17.79
CA ILE A 96 5.31 -4.76 -17.39
C ILE A 96 5.39 -3.29 -17.03
N TYR A 97 5.84 -3.00 -15.82
CA TYR A 97 6.02 -1.64 -15.34
C TYR A 97 7.43 -1.44 -14.78
N VAL A 98 7.85 -0.20 -14.73
CA VAL A 98 9.10 0.23 -14.10
C VAL A 98 8.84 1.23 -12.98
N ASP A 99 9.69 1.22 -11.95
CA ASP A 99 9.79 2.27 -10.94
C ASP A 99 11.00 3.18 -11.30
N PRO A 100 10.77 4.36 -11.93
CA PRO A 100 11.86 5.21 -12.36
C PRO A 100 12.66 5.80 -11.20
N LYS A 101 12.05 5.94 -10.02
CA LYS A 101 12.76 6.39 -8.82
C LYS A 101 13.72 5.32 -8.32
N LEU A 102 13.22 4.08 -8.20
CA LEU A 102 14.02 2.96 -7.75
C LEU A 102 15.18 2.69 -8.73
N TYR A 103 14.93 2.78 -10.04
CA TYR A 103 15.97 2.70 -11.07
C TYR A 103 17.11 3.69 -10.79
N ARG A 104 16.79 4.97 -10.60
CA ARG A 104 17.81 6.00 -10.31
C ARG A 104 18.55 5.74 -9.00
N ASP A 105 17.87 5.21 -8.00
CA ASP A 105 18.47 4.91 -6.70
C ASP A 105 19.40 3.68 -6.81
N GLU A 106 19.01 2.63 -7.53
CA GLU A 106 19.84 1.44 -7.80
C GLU A 106 21.09 1.77 -8.64
N ILE A 107 20.94 2.59 -9.67
CA ILE A 107 22.10 3.05 -10.50
C ILE A 107 23.10 3.83 -9.64
N LYS A 108 22.62 4.77 -8.80
CA LYS A 108 23.49 5.52 -7.87
C LYS A 108 24.19 4.62 -6.84
N GLU A 109 23.55 3.55 -6.40
CA GLU A 109 24.19 2.59 -5.50
C GLU A 109 25.33 1.82 -6.20
N ILE A 110 25.14 1.44 -7.47
CA ILE A 110 26.17 0.81 -8.28
C ILE A 110 27.35 1.77 -8.46
N GLU A 111 27.11 3.04 -8.80
CA GLU A 111 28.14 4.07 -8.92
C GLU A 111 28.94 4.24 -7.62
N LYS A 112 28.26 4.40 -6.49
CA LYS A 112 28.87 4.48 -5.15
C LYS A 112 29.70 3.23 -4.82
N SER A 113 29.22 2.05 -5.21
CA SER A 113 29.95 0.80 -5.02
C SER A 113 31.23 0.77 -5.87
N ASN A 114 31.16 1.25 -7.12
CA ASN A 114 32.32 1.38 -7.99
C ASN A 114 33.36 2.36 -7.42
N ASP A 115 32.91 3.51 -6.91
CA ASP A 115 33.81 4.51 -6.31
C ASP A 115 34.52 3.97 -5.05
N LYS A 116 33.79 3.26 -4.20
CA LYS A 116 34.39 2.57 -3.04
C LYS A 116 35.43 1.53 -3.45
N LYS A 117 35.17 0.76 -4.52
CA LYS A 117 36.12 -0.23 -5.03
C LYS A 117 37.36 0.44 -5.63
N LYS A 118 37.19 1.57 -6.32
CA LYS A 118 38.32 2.36 -6.85
C LYS A 118 39.21 2.91 -5.73
N SER A 119 38.59 3.56 -4.72
CA SER A 119 39.35 4.12 -3.59
C SER A 119 40.08 3.03 -2.78
N ALA A 120 39.42 1.88 -2.55
CA ALA A 120 40.06 0.77 -1.85
C ALA A 120 41.19 0.10 -2.64
N ALA A 121 41.14 0.12 -3.98
CA ALA A 121 42.22 -0.37 -4.86
C ALA A 121 43.37 0.61 -4.90
N GLU A 122 43.11 1.92 -4.97
CA GLU A 122 44.14 2.99 -4.92
C GLU A 122 44.92 2.95 -3.61
N GLU A 123 44.27 2.74 -2.46
CA GLU A 123 44.94 2.59 -1.16
C GLU A 123 45.90 1.38 -1.11
N LYS A 124 45.59 0.33 -1.87
CA LYS A 124 46.41 -0.89 -1.94
C LYS A 124 47.42 -0.88 -3.09
N GLY A 125 47.41 0.12 -3.96
CA GLY A 125 48.24 0.18 -5.18
C GLY A 125 47.86 -0.87 -6.23
N GLU A 126 46.62 -1.37 -6.20
CA GLU A 126 46.12 -2.40 -7.11
C GLU A 126 45.09 -1.77 -8.08
N GLN A 127 44.89 -2.42 -9.25
CA GLN A 127 43.80 -2.02 -10.15
C GLN A 127 42.46 -2.49 -9.61
N ALA A 128 41.42 -1.62 -9.61
CA ALA A 128 40.10 -1.97 -9.17
C ALA A 128 39.51 -3.07 -10.07
N ALA A 129 39.26 -4.24 -9.49
CA ALA A 129 38.64 -5.37 -10.17
C ALA A 129 37.10 -5.32 -10.05
N ASN A 130 36.39 -5.88 -11.03
CA ASN A 130 34.95 -6.03 -11.06
C ASN A 130 34.16 -4.69 -10.93
N LEU A 131 34.58 -3.67 -11.66
CA LEU A 131 33.80 -2.46 -11.85
C LEU A 131 32.68 -2.72 -12.86
N VAL A 132 31.47 -2.27 -12.54
CA VAL A 132 30.33 -2.30 -13.46
C VAL A 132 30.34 -1.04 -14.28
N ASP A 133 30.40 -1.17 -15.61
CA ASP A 133 30.24 -0.02 -16.50
C ASP A 133 28.73 0.36 -16.52
N VAL A 134 28.42 1.45 -15.82
CA VAL A 134 27.02 1.92 -15.66
C VAL A 134 26.43 2.28 -17.03
N THR A 135 27.19 2.93 -17.91
CA THR A 135 26.68 3.33 -19.23
C THR A 135 26.35 2.10 -20.09
N GLN A 136 27.20 1.09 -20.04
CA GLN A 136 26.99 -0.16 -20.77
C GLN A 136 25.81 -0.93 -20.17
N LEU A 137 25.65 -0.92 -18.83
CA LEU A 137 24.52 -1.54 -18.13
C LEU A 137 23.19 -0.86 -18.53
N GLU A 138 23.13 0.47 -18.51
CA GLU A 138 21.92 1.21 -18.93
C GLU A 138 21.55 0.93 -20.38
N GLN A 139 22.53 0.91 -21.28
CA GLN A 139 22.31 0.55 -22.68
C GLN A 139 21.78 -0.89 -22.84
N SER A 140 22.33 -1.83 -22.08
CA SER A 140 21.91 -3.23 -22.12
C SER A 140 20.48 -3.40 -21.61
N ILE A 141 20.10 -2.69 -20.54
CA ILE A 141 18.75 -2.67 -19.99
C ILE A 141 17.73 -2.15 -21.01
N VAL A 142 18.03 -0.99 -21.61
CA VAL A 142 17.16 -0.37 -22.62
C VAL A 142 17.01 -1.27 -23.84
N SER A 143 18.12 -1.82 -24.36
CA SER A 143 18.10 -2.71 -25.51
C SER A 143 17.33 -3.99 -25.24
N PHE A 144 17.54 -4.61 -24.08
CA PHE A 144 16.83 -5.82 -23.67
C PHE A 144 15.31 -5.61 -23.55
N LEU A 145 14.87 -4.55 -22.85
CA LEU A 145 13.45 -4.24 -22.72
C LEU A 145 12.82 -3.88 -24.06
N SER A 146 13.53 -3.11 -24.90
CA SER A 146 13.07 -2.75 -26.25
C SER A 146 12.86 -3.98 -27.14
N GLU A 147 13.83 -4.91 -27.14
CA GLU A 147 13.75 -6.16 -27.91
C GLU A 147 12.64 -7.08 -27.40
N LYS A 148 12.55 -7.31 -26.09
CA LYS A 148 11.60 -8.25 -25.50
C LYS A 148 10.15 -7.77 -25.54
N LEU A 149 9.93 -6.47 -25.43
CA LEU A 149 8.61 -5.86 -25.45
C LEU A 149 8.20 -5.34 -26.84
N GLU A 150 9.07 -5.43 -27.84
CA GLU A 150 8.86 -4.93 -29.20
C GLU A 150 8.47 -3.43 -29.21
N ILE A 151 9.10 -2.63 -28.34
CA ILE A 151 8.87 -1.19 -28.22
C ILE A 151 10.13 -0.41 -28.57
N ASP A 152 9.95 0.85 -28.97
CA ASP A 152 11.09 1.72 -29.27
C ASP A 152 11.95 1.98 -28.02
N ALA A 153 13.26 1.95 -28.18
CA ALA A 153 14.22 2.24 -27.09
C ALA A 153 13.98 3.64 -26.47
N SER A 154 13.53 4.60 -27.26
CA SER A 154 13.15 5.93 -26.79
C SER A 154 12.03 5.90 -25.75
N LYS A 155 11.01 5.05 -25.94
CA LYS A 155 9.92 4.88 -24.98
C LYS A 155 10.40 4.32 -23.64
N VAL A 156 11.34 3.38 -23.66
CA VAL A 156 11.95 2.84 -22.45
C VAL A 156 12.73 3.93 -21.73
N GLN A 157 13.54 4.70 -22.46
CA GLN A 157 14.33 5.82 -21.89
C GLN A 157 13.42 6.89 -21.30
N GLU A 158 12.36 7.30 -22.01
CA GLU A 158 11.37 8.25 -21.50
C GLU A 158 10.67 7.74 -20.24
N ALA A 159 10.32 6.46 -20.19
CA ALA A 159 9.70 5.86 -19.01
C ALA A 159 10.64 5.88 -17.79
N LEU A 160 11.93 5.55 -17.98
CA LEU A 160 12.94 5.58 -16.92
C LEU A 160 13.29 7.00 -16.46
N ALA A 161 13.13 8.01 -17.34
CA ALA A 161 13.39 9.41 -17.03
C ALA A 161 12.22 10.10 -16.30
N LYS A 162 11.01 9.52 -16.29
CA LYS A 162 9.84 10.11 -15.64
C LYS A 162 10.03 10.27 -14.13
N ASP A 163 9.37 11.28 -13.57
CA ASP A 163 9.20 11.39 -12.14
C ASP A 163 8.05 10.50 -11.69
N GLY A 164 8.31 9.65 -10.71
CA GLY A 164 7.30 8.72 -10.18
C GLY A 164 7.89 7.38 -9.78
N ARG A 165 7.00 6.50 -9.32
CA ARG A 165 7.34 5.13 -8.89
C ARG A 165 6.66 4.06 -9.72
N TYR A 166 5.81 4.44 -10.66
CA TYR A 166 5.06 3.49 -11.49
C TYR A 166 4.89 4.05 -12.90
N CYS A 167 5.43 3.35 -13.87
CA CYS A 167 5.27 3.65 -15.28
C CYS A 167 5.13 2.35 -16.07
N VAL A 168 3.98 2.13 -16.68
CA VAL A 168 3.73 0.94 -17.51
C VAL A 168 4.49 1.09 -18.82
N LEU A 169 5.31 0.09 -19.17
CA LEU A 169 6.01 -0.01 -20.45
C LEU A 169 5.15 -0.69 -21.51
N GLN A 170 4.57 -1.82 -21.15
CA GLN A 170 3.75 -2.62 -22.05
C GLN A 170 2.68 -3.37 -21.26
N THR A 171 1.48 -3.46 -21.83
CA THR A 171 0.35 -4.21 -21.28
C THR A 171 0.15 -5.52 -22.02
N GLN A 172 -0.50 -6.47 -21.37
CA GLN A 172 -0.94 -7.74 -21.96
C GLN A 172 0.20 -8.58 -22.57
N VAL A 173 1.37 -8.56 -21.92
CA VAL A 173 2.54 -9.36 -22.30
C VAL A 173 2.31 -10.82 -21.91
N GLU A 174 2.71 -11.77 -22.74
CA GLU A 174 2.61 -13.19 -22.48
C GLU A 174 3.53 -13.62 -21.31
N LYS A 175 3.10 -14.66 -20.61
CA LYS A 175 3.81 -15.18 -19.43
C LYS A 175 5.29 -15.47 -19.71
N ASN A 176 5.60 -16.12 -20.83
CA ASN A 176 6.97 -16.51 -21.15
C ASN A 176 7.90 -15.29 -21.23
N THR A 177 7.45 -14.23 -21.89
CA THR A 177 8.20 -12.97 -22.01
C THR A 177 8.35 -12.27 -20.66
N ALA A 178 7.29 -12.27 -19.83
CA ALA A 178 7.33 -11.70 -18.49
C ALA A 178 8.32 -12.46 -17.57
N ASP A 179 8.31 -13.80 -17.62
CA ASP A 179 9.23 -14.65 -16.87
C ASP A 179 10.71 -14.45 -17.32
N GLU A 180 10.95 -14.27 -18.63
CA GLU A 180 12.28 -13.95 -19.15
C GLU A 180 12.78 -12.60 -18.64
N ILE A 181 11.92 -11.58 -18.64
CA ILE A 181 12.25 -10.24 -18.14
C ILE A 181 12.57 -10.32 -16.64
N THR A 182 11.71 -10.95 -15.84
CA THR A 182 11.95 -11.10 -14.40
C THR A 182 13.27 -11.83 -14.14
N THR A 183 13.51 -12.95 -14.84
CA THR A 183 14.74 -13.72 -14.69
C THR A 183 16.00 -12.90 -15.05
N TYR A 184 15.92 -12.04 -16.05
CA TYR A 184 17.04 -11.18 -16.45
C TYR A 184 17.38 -10.17 -15.36
N PHE A 185 16.38 -9.48 -14.81
CA PHE A 185 16.60 -8.49 -13.76
C PHE A 185 16.98 -9.11 -12.41
N ASP A 186 16.48 -10.30 -12.07
CA ASP A 186 16.91 -11.07 -10.90
C ASP A 186 18.40 -11.42 -10.96
N LYS A 187 18.93 -11.82 -12.14
CA LYS A 187 20.35 -12.09 -12.34
C LYS A 187 21.20 -10.84 -12.14
N LEU A 188 20.70 -9.69 -12.55
CA LEU A 188 21.37 -8.40 -12.35
C LEU A 188 21.19 -7.86 -10.93
N LYS A 189 20.31 -8.46 -10.11
CA LYS A 189 19.89 -7.99 -8.78
C LYS A 189 19.31 -6.58 -8.82
N LEU A 190 18.57 -6.28 -9.87
CA LEU A 190 17.82 -5.03 -10.05
C LEU A 190 16.34 -5.30 -9.84
N THR A 191 15.67 -4.42 -9.10
CA THR A 191 14.28 -4.63 -8.66
C THR A 191 13.31 -3.56 -9.15
N PHE A 192 13.78 -2.61 -9.96
CA PHE A 192 12.96 -1.51 -10.49
C PHE A 192 11.97 -1.92 -11.59
N VAL A 193 12.08 -3.13 -12.15
CA VAL A 193 11.11 -3.68 -13.11
C VAL A 193 10.20 -4.64 -12.38
N GLY A 194 8.89 -4.46 -12.56
CA GLY A 194 7.90 -5.35 -11.99
C GLY A 194 6.89 -5.85 -13.01
N THR A 195 6.20 -6.92 -12.66
CA THR A 195 5.15 -7.53 -13.45
C THR A 195 3.85 -7.56 -12.65
N GLU A 196 2.75 -7.19 -13.27
CA GLU A 196 1.42 -7.23 -12.70
C GLU A 196 0.54 -8.16 -13.52
N ALA A 197 0.01 -9.21 -12.89
CA ALA A 197 -0.86 -10.17 -13.56
C ALA A 197 -2.20 -9.53 -13.91
N THR A 198 -2.65 -9.70 -15.13
CA THR A 198 -3.97 -9.29 -15.61
C THR A 198 -4.55 -10.37 -16.51
N THR A 199 -5.77 -10.22 -16.96
CA THR A 199 -6.43 -11.19 -17.83
C THR A 199 -6.67 -10.61 -19.21
N ARG A 200 -6.57 -11.47 -20.24
CA ARG A 200 -6.91 -11.13 -21.60
C ARG A 200 -7.93 -12.13 -22.12
N ARG A 201 -9.00 -11.60 -22.74
CA ARG A 201 -10.03 -12.41 -23.39
C ARG A 201 -9.64 -12.73 -24.83
N TYR A 202 -9.76 -14.01 -25.19
CA TYR A 202 -9.46 -14.51 -26.53
C TYR A 202 -10.73 -15.08 -27.17
N TYR A 203 -10.90 -14.77 -28.45
CA TYR A 203 -12.00 -15.26 -29.32
C TYR A 203 -11.40 -16.01 -30.50
N PRO A 204 -11.07 -17.31 -30.36
CA PRO A 204 -10.31 -18.06 -31.36
C PRO A 204 -10.98 -18.17 -32.72
N GLN A 205 -12.31 -18.09 -32.72
CA GLN A 205 -13.12 -18.22 -33.96
C GLN A 205 -13.36 -16.88 -34.65
N ASN A 206 -12.71 -15.80 -34.18
CA ASN A 206 -12.82 -14.45 -34.76
C ASN A 206 -14.28 -14.00 -34.99
N GLU A 207 -14.70 -13.93 -36.26
CA GLU A 207 -16.04 -13.44 -36.69
C GLU A 207 -17.16 -14.46 -36.46
N LEU A 208 -16.84 -15.75 -36.22
CA LEU A 208 -17.85 -16.77 -36.02
C LEU A 208 -18.66 -16.49 -34.75
N ALA A 209 -19.97 -16.33 -34.95
CA ALA A 209 -20.93 -16.02 -33.89
C ALA A 209 -20.61 -14.77 -33.07
N ALA A 210 -19.77 -13.85 -33.57
CA ALA A 210 -19.34 -12.64 -32.84
C ALA A 210 -20.52 -11.80 -32.31
N ALA A 211 -21.58 -11.67 -33.09
CA ALA A 211 -22.80 -10.97 -32.69
C ALA A 211 -23.58 -11.69 -31.57
N VAL A 212 -23.43 -13.01 -31.45
CA VAL A 212 -24.08 -13.83 -30.40
C VAL A 212 -23.20 -13.89 -29.14
N ILE A 213 -21.91 -14.14 -29.31
CA ILE A 213 -20.95 -14.23 -28.17
C ILE A 213 -20.78 -12.86 -27.54
N GLY A 214 -20.64 -11.81 -28.34
CA GLY A 214 -20.36 -10.46 -27.86
C GLY A 214 -18.87 -10.24 -27.56
N PHE A 215 -18.62 -9.28 -26.69
CA PHE A 215 -17.26 -8.90 -26.28
C PHE A 215 -17.24 -8.34 -24.86
N THR A 216 -16.04 -8.27 -24.28
CA THR A 216 -15.77 -7.66 -22.98
C THR A 216 -15.04 -6.32 -23.17
N ASN A 217 -15.15 -5.43 -22.15
CA ASN A 217 -14.32 -4.22 -22.05
C ASN A 217 -12.88 -4.58 -21.62
N GLY A 218 -12.05 -3.54 -21.43
CA GLY A 218 -10.66 -3.70 -20.95
C GLY A 218 -10.55 -4.25 -19.54
N ASP A 219 -11.60 -4.09 -18.71
CA ASP A 219 -11.66 -4.56 -17.32
C ASP A 219 -12.20 -6.01 -17.22
N GLY A 220 -12.62 -6.58 -18.35
CA GLY A 220 -13.14 -7.94 -18.43
C GLY A 220 -14.65 -8.07 -18.28
N ASP A 221 -15.42 -6.96 -18.15
CA ASP A 221 -16.87 -6.99 -18.05
C ASP A 221 -17.53 -7.20 -19.40
N GLY A 222 -18.55 -8.04 -19.44
CA GLY A 222 -19.33 -8.31 -20.66
C GLY A 222 -20.12 -7.09 -21.12
N GLN A 223 -19.94 -6.69 -22.38
CA GLN A 223 -20.59 -5.51 -22.94
C GLN A 223 -21.74 -5.85 -23.88
N TYR A 224 -21.72 -7.01 -24.52
CA TYR A 224 -22.71 -7.44 -25.48
C TYR A 224 -22.85 -8.96 -25.55
N GLY A 225 -23.98 -9.47 -26.10
CA GLY A 225 -24.21 -10.87 -26.37
C GLY A 225 -24.26 -11.78 -25.16
N LEU A 226 -23.76 -12.99 -25.29
CA LEU A 226 -23.65 -13.97 -24.19
C LEU A 226 -22.69 -13.49 -23.11
N GLU A 227 -21.63 -12.78 -23.47
CA GLU A 227 -20.71 -12.18 -22.50
C GLU A 227 -21.43 -11.25 -21.52
N TYR A 228 -22.34 -10.40 -22.00
CA TYR A 228 -23.15 -9.53 -21.16
C TYR A 228 -24.24 -10.30 -20.41
N GLN A 229 -24.96 -11.20 -21.09
CA GLN A 229 -26.08 -11.92 -20.50
C GLN A 229 -25.67 -12.83 -19.35
N TYR A 230 -24.48 -13.42 -19.42
CA TYR A 230 -23.93 -14.34 -18.42
C TYR A 230 -22.78 -13.73 -17.63
N ASP A 231 -22.65 -12.40 -17.62
CA ASP A 231 -21.52 -11.72 -16.99
C ASP A 231 -21.34 -12.10 -15.52
N GLU A 232 -22.42 -12.15 -14.74
CA GLU A 232 -22.42 -12.54 -13.32
C GLU A 232 -21.83 -13.95 -13.09
N TYR A 233 -22.06 -14.88 -14.04
CA TYR A 233 -21.55 -16.26 -13.95
C TYR A 233 -20.14 -16.37 -14.52
N LEU A 234 -19.82 -15.60 -15.53
CA LEU A 234 -18.54 -15.68 -16.23
C LEU A 234 -17.43 -14.94 -15.48
N SER A 235 -17.70 -13.82 -14.83
CA SER A 235 -16.69 -13.01 -14.13
C SER A 235 -16.08 -13.71 -12.90
N GLY A 236 -16.80 -14.66 -12.31
CA GLY A 236 -16.29 -15.41 -11.16
C GLY A 236 -16.27 -14.57 -9.87
N VAL A 237 -15.45 -14.97 -8.91
CA VAL A 237 -15.26 -14.25 -7.63
C VAL A 237 -13.77 -14.07 -7.39
N ASP A 238 -13.37 -12.83 -7.15
CA ASP A 238 -11.98 -12.49 -6.91
C ASP A 238 -11.41 -13.19 -5.66
N GLY A 239 -10.20 -13.66 -5.81
CA GLY A 239 -9.42 -14.22 -4.73
C GLY A 239 -8.79 -13.12 -3.87
N ARG A 240 -8.32 -13.49 -2.66
CA ARG A 240 -7.54 -12.61 -1.79
C ARG A 240 -6.29 -13.34 -1.33
N ILE A 241 -5.15 -12.71 -1.56
CA ILE A 241 -3.88 -13.13 -0.96
C ILE A 241 -3.67 -12.26 0.27
N ILE A 242 -3.56 -12.90 1.43
CA ILE A 242 -3.25 -12.25 2.69
C ILE A 242 -1.81 -12.59 3.02
N SER A 243 -0.91 -11.62 2.97
CA SER A 243 0.48 -11.78 3.38
C SER A 243 0.73 -11.03 4.67
N ALA A 244 1.33 -11.70 5.67
CA ALA A 244 1.87 -11.03 6.85
C ALA A 244 3.16 -10.30 6.45
N GLN A 245 3.22 -9.00 6.74
CA GLN A 245 4.44 -8.19 6.61
C GLN A 245 5.27 -8.25 7.87
#